data_a437fac97dffb0101ed1af683de77878
#
_entry.id   a437fac97dffb0101ed1af683de77878
#
_cell.length_a   1.000
_cell.length_b   1.000
_cell.length_c   1.000
_cell.angle_alpha   90.00
_cell.angle_beta   90.00
_cell.angle_gamma   90.00
#
_symmetry.space_group_name_H-M   'P 1'
#
loop_
_entity.id
_entity.type
_entity.pdbx_description
1 polymer ?
#
loop_
_entity_poly.entity_id
_entity_poly.type
_entity_poly.pdbx_seq_one_letter_code
_entity_poly.pdbx_strand_id
1 'polypeptide(L)'
;SGVIVDDRERKLSIKKNLEKISKAKNFNLNLNLKLLDEVTNIVEKPRVILCSFDKKFLEIPSEVIQLTIENHQKFFPIFDKKNNLLNYFFSVIDKEDKFGLIKKGNESVVDARLSDAEYFWKKNKSQSMLKYVPKLENVNYFNGLGNYLDKTKRIKNLSSVISDELLISKEKLELASTIAKVDLLFDLVNEFPEMQGVLGGYFAESQGFEKEVCLAVSEHYLPSGLNSRTPKNNYSIALSLSDKLDTLVGFFGLNLVPTSSKDPYALRRITIGLIKLIIENKKSFKLKEMIDYSCQLYNNQSINFDRKSVYTNLSIFIIDRLKNYMKEKGI
;
A
#
# COMPACT_ATOMS: atom_id res chain seq x y z
N SER A 1 -39.55 -7.67 -18.58
CA SER A 1 -38.39 -8.14 -17.80
C SER A 1 -37.35 -7.01 -17.63
N GLY A 2 -36.57 -6.61 -18.59
CA GLY A 2 -35.54 -5.56 -18.48
C GLY A 2 -34.20 -6.03 -17.90
N VAL A 3 -34.01 -7.35 -17.79
CA VAL A 3 -32.69 -7.99 -17.51
C VAL A 3 -31.84 -7.86 -18.78
N ILE A 4 -30.56 -7.50 -18.59
CA ILE A 4 -29.56 -7.42 -19.66
C ILE A 4 -28.64 -8.64 -19.53
N VAL A 5 -28.81 -9.62 -20.40
CA VAL A 5 -28.10 -10.90 -20.35
C VAL A 5 -26.64 -10.73 -20.77
N ASP A 6 -26.40 -9.96 -21.83
CA ASP A 6 -25.04 -9.69 -22.31
C ASP A 6 -24.26 -8.81 -21.30
N ASP A 7 -23.12 -9.29 -20.83
CA ASP A 7 -22.28 -8.61 -19.85
C ASP A 7 -21.65 -7.32 -20.40
N ARG A 8 -21.34 -7.27 -21.69
CA ARG A 8 -20.77 -6.08 -22.35
C ARG A 8 -21.81 -4.98 -22.45
N GLU A 9 -23.04 -5.32 -22.82
CA GLU A 9 -24.14 -4.37 -22.82
C GLU A 9 -24.46 -3.86 -21.43
N ARG A 10 -24.44 -4.75 -20.44
CA ARG A 10 -24.67 -4.42 -19.03
C ARG A 10 -23.60 -3.48 -18.50
N LYS A 11 -22.31 -3.77 -18.77
CA LYS A 11 -21.17 -2.92 -18.43
C LYS A 11 -21.27 -1.52 -19.06
N LEU A 12 -21.64 -1.47 -20.36
CA LEU A 12 -21.84 -0.20 -21.06
C LEU A 12 -23.01 0.60 -20.47
N SER A 13 -24.10 -0.07 -20.10
CA SER A 13 -25.25 0.57 -19.45
C SER A 13 -24.88 1.21 -18.12
N ILE A 14 -24.15 0.47 -17.25
CA ILE A 14 -23.65 0.99 -15.96
C ILE A 14 -22.79 2.21 -16.21
N LYS A 15 -21.75 2.07 -17.05
CA LYS A 15 -20.82 3.16 -17.36
C LYS A 15 -21.52 4.42 -17.87
N LYS A 16 -22.42 4.30 -18.85
CA LYS A 16 -23.18 5.44 -19.40
C LYS A 16 -24.02 6.14 -18.33
N ASN A 17 -24.66 5.38 -17.43
CA ASN A 17 -25.47 5.97 -16.36
C ASN A 17 -24.60 6.69 -15.32
N LEU A 18 -23.46 6.11 -14.90
CA LEU A 18 -22.50 6.76 -14.01
C LEU A 18 -22.00 8.09 -14.62
N GLU A 19 -21.57 8.07 -15.88
CA GLU A 19 -21.09 9.25 -16.59
C GLU A 19 -22.18 10.32 -16.77
N LYS A 20 -23.43 9.91 -17.09
CA LYS A 20 -24.56 10.81 -17.25
C LYS A 20 -24.87 11.58 -15.97
N ILE A 21 -24.95 10.88 -14.83
CA ILE A 21 -25.24 11.52 -13.53
C ILE A 21 -24.07 12.39 -13.10
N SER A 22 -22.82 11.94 -13.29
CA SER A 22 -21.63 12.70 -12.99
C SER A 22 -21.57 14.02 -13.75
N LYS A 23 -21.85 14.00 -15.06
CA LYS A 23 -21.92 15.22 -15.89
C LYS A 23 -23.01 16.18 -15.42
N ALA A 24 -24.21 15.66 -15.14
CA ALA A 24 -25.34 16.48 -14.70
C ALA A 24 -25.10 17.16 -13.35
N LYS A 25 -24.31 16.54 -12.47
CA LYS A 25 -23.98 17.02 -11.13
C LYS A 25 -22.62 17.74 -11.06
N ASN A 26 -21.91 17.85 -12.18
CA ASN A 26 -20.56 18.42 -12.24
C ASN A 26 -19.52 17.68 -11.36
N PHE A 27 -19.69 16.38 -11.22
CA PHE A 27 -18.78 15.49 -10.51
C PHE A 27 -17.65 14.99 -11.42
N ASN A 28 -16.51 14.64 -10.81
CA ASN A 28 -15.46 13.85 -11.44
C ASN A 28 -15.59 12.38 -11.00
N LEU A 29 -15.57 11.47 -11.97
CA LEU A 29 -15.64 10.03 -11.74
C LEU A 29 -14.32 9.38 -12.14
N ASN A 30 -13.53 8.98 -11.15
CA ASN A 30 -12.33 8.16 -11.35
C ASN A 30 -12.76 6.70 -11.46
N LEU A 31 -13.23 6.28 -12.65
CA LEU A 31 -13.83 4.98 -12.84
C LEU A 31 -12.80 3.85 -12.70
N ASN A 32 -12.90 3.10 -11.62
CA ASN A 32 -12.16 1.87 -11.41
C ASN A 32 -12.74 0.77 -12.30
N LEU A 33 -12.02 0.41 -13.38
CA LEU A 33 -12.49 -0.58 -14.36
C LEU A 33 -12.63 -1.97 -13.77
N LYS A 34 -11.79 -2.35 -12.82
CA LYS A 34 -11.88 -3.65 -12.15
C LYS A 34 -13.15 -3.72 -11.30
N LEU A 35 -13.43 -2.67 -10.53
CA LEU A 35 -14.68 -2.57 -9.77
C LEU A 35 -15.89 -2.60 -10.69
N LEU A 36 -15.83 -1.92 -11.84
CA LEU A 36 -16.91 -1.94 -12.83
C LEU A 36 -17.16 -3.37 -13.34
N ASP A 37 -16.12 -4.15 -13.60
CA ASP A 37 -16.24 -5.56 -14.00
C ASP A 37 -16.88 -6.41 -12.90
N GLU A 38 -16.43 -6.25 -11.65
CA GLU A 38 -17.00 -6.95 -10.50
C GLU A 38 -18.49 -6.62 -10.35
N VAL A 39 -18.86 -5.34 -10.36
CA VAL A 39 -20.25 -4.89 -10.21
C VAL A 39 -21.13 -5.36 -11.38
N THR A 40 -20.61 -5.37 -12.61
CA THR A 40 -21.30 -5.88 -13.79
C THR A 40 -21.72 -7.34 -13.61
N ASN A 41 -20.92 -8.15 -12.91
CA ASN A 41 -21.22 -9.55 -12.66
C ASN A 41 -22.17 -9.79 -11.47
N ILE A 42 -22.38 -8.77 -10.62
CA ILE A 42 -23.28 -8.86 -9.46
C ILE A 42 -24.73 -8.53 -9.84
N VAL A 43 -24.93 -7.61 -10.82
CA VAL A 43 -26.25 -7.09 -11.17
C VAL A 43 -26.73 -7.59 -12.53
N GLU A 44 -28.07 -7.79 -12.69
CA GLU A 44 -28.69 -8.24 -13.92
C GLU A 44 -29.48 -7.12 -14.63
N LYS A 45 -30.02 -6.19 -13.84
CA LYS A 45 -30.83 -5.03 -14.33
C LYS A 45 -30.30 -3.74 -13.71
N PRO A 46 -29.11 -3.27 -14.13
CA PRO A 46 -28.40 -2.22 -13.44
C PRO A 46 -29.16 -0.89 -13.43
N ARG A 47 -29.27 -0.31 -12.25
CA ARG A 47 -29.72 1.06 -11.99
C ARG A 47 -28.71 1.75 -11.11
N VAL A 48 -28.31 2.95 -11.48
CA VAL A 48 -27.36 3.75 -10.71
C VAL A 48 -28.12 4.70 -9.82
N ILE A 49 -27.85 4.66 -8.54
CA ILE A 49 -28.37 5.62 -7.55
C ILE A 49 -27.22 6.43 -6.93
N LEU A 50 -27.50 7.69 -6.64
CA LEU A 50 -26.59 8.59 -5.95
C LEU A 50 -26.89 8.54 -4.44
N CYS A 51 -25.90 8.15 -3.66
CA CYS A 51 -25.93 8.07 -2.22
C CYS A 51 -24.97 9.09 -1.61
N SER A 52 -25.08 9.32 -0.31
CA SER A 52 -24.21 10.20 0.46
C SER A 52 -23.87 9.60 1.81
N PHE A 53 -22.81 10.09 2.42
CA PHE A 53 -22.45 9.83 3.81
C PHE A 53 -22.23 11.15 4.56
N ASP A 54 -22.15 11.10 5.88
CA ASP A 54 -21.95 12.30 6.70
C ASP A 54 -20.60 12.95 6.38
N LYS A 55 -20.62 14.26 6.11
CA LYS A 55 -19.42 15.06 5.78
C LYS A 55 -18.32 15.01 6.84
N LYS A 56 -18.67 14.76 8.11
CA LYS A 56 -17.68 14.64 9.20
C LYS A 56 -16.62 13.57 8.89
N PHE A 57 -16.98 12.51 8.17
CA PHE A 57 -16.05 11.43 7.83
C PHE A 57 -14.95 11.84 6.83
N LEU A 58 -15.08 13.00 6.16
CA LEU A 58 -14.02 13.52 5.30
C LEU A 58 -12.75 13.96 6.11
N GLU A 59 -12.80 13.93 7.43
CA GLU A 59 -11.63 14.09 8.31
C GLU A 59 -10.75 12.82 8.38
N ILE A 60 -11.29 11.67 8.00
CA ILE A 60 -10.54 10.42 7.85
C ILE A 60 -9.71 10.50 6.56
N PRO A 61 -8.51 9.88 6.50
CA PRO A 61 -7.75 9.80 5.26
C PRO A 61 -8.61 9.33 4.07
N SER A 62 -8.55 10.05 2.96
CA SER A 62 -9.40 9.80 1.79
C SER A 62 -9.26 8.38 1.24
N GLU A 63 -8.07 7.80 1.35
CA GLU A 63 -7.76 6.43 0.91
C GLU A 63 -8.53 5.38 1.73
N VAL A 64 -8.73 5.60 3.04
CA VAL A 64 -9.53 4.72 3.90
C VAL A 64 -10.99 4.77 3.47
N ILE A 65 -11.52 5.98 3.20
CA ILE A 65 -12.90 6.14 2.73
C ILE A 65 -13.08 5.48 1.36
N GLN A 66 -12.15 5.70 0.43
CA GLN A 66 -12.18 5.06 -0.90
C GLN A 66 -12.15 3.54 -0.80
N LEU A 67 -11.25 2.99 0.02
CA LEU A 67 -11.14 1.55 0.24
C LEU A 67 -12.44 0.97 0.81
N THR A 68 -13.05 1.65 1.78
CA THR A 68 -14.35 1.27 2.35
C THR A 68 -15.43 1.23 1.28
N ILE A 69 -15.53 2.27 0.47
CA ILE A 69 -16.56 2.41 -0.58
C ILE A 69 -16.32 1.38 -1.70
N GLU A 70 -15.10 1.29 -2.24
CA GLU A 70 -14.80 0.45 -3.41
C GLU A 70 -14.67 -1.03 -3.07
N ASN A 71 -13.84 -1.36 -2.07
CA ASN A 71 -13.47 -2.75 -1.81
C ASN A 71 -14.48 -3.47 -0.93
N HIS A 72 -14.98 -2.79 0.11
CA HIS A 72 -15.89 -3.42 1.04
C HIS A 72 -17.35 -3.38 0.59
N GLN A 73 -17.77 -2.27 -0.05
CA GLN A 73 -19.18 -2.07 -0.42
C GLN A 73 -19.46 -2.19 -1.93
N LYS A 74 -18.42 -2.25 -2.77
CA LYS A 74 -18.55 -2.30 -4.22
C LYS A 74 -19.31 -1.11 -4.81
N PHE A 75 -19.14 0.06 -4.22
CA PHE A 75 -19.68 1.33 -4.67
C PHE A 75 -18.59 2.19 -5.32
N PHE A 76 -18.99 3.25 -6.04
CA PHE A 76 -18.07 4.11 -6.78
C PHE A 76 -17.96 5.47 -6.07
N PRO A 77 -16.79 5.83 -5.51
CA PRO A 77 -16.56 7.13 -4.88
C PRO A 77 -16.59 8.25 -5.90
N ILE A 78 -16.95 9.44 -5.45
CA ILE A 78 -17.12 10.62 -6.29
C ILE A 78 -16.14 11.71 -5.84
N PHE A 79 -15.61 12.44 -6.81
CA PHE A 79 -14.62 13.49 -6.59
C PHE A 79 -15.09 14.82 -7.17
N ASP A 80 -14.50 15.92 -6.68
CA ASP A 80 -14.64 17.23 -7.30
C ASP A 80 -13.71 17.39 -8.52
N LYS A 81 -13.78 18.55 -9.18
CA LYS A 81 -12.91 18.88 -10.34
C LYS A 81 -11.43 18.96 -10.00
N LYS A 82 -11.08 19.13 -8.73
CA LYS A 82 -9.70 19.15 -8.22
C LYS A 82 -9.25 17.78 -7.74
N ASN A 83 -10.08 16.75 -7.95
CA ASN A 83 -9.85 15.38 -7.52
C ASN A 83 -9.86 15.18 -6.00
N ASN A 84 -10.53 16.05 -5.24
CA ASN A 84 -10.79 15.81 -3.82
C ASN A 84 -12.02 14.91 -3.68
N LEU A 85 -11.97 13.96 -2.75
CA LEU A 85 -13.09 13.07 -2.45
C LEU A 85 -14.28 13.88 -1.91
N LEU A 86 -15.46 13.62 -2.45
CA LEU A 86 -16.71 14.18 -1.96
C LEU A 86 -17.42 13.17 -1.06
N ASN A 87 -18.35 13.64 -0.25
CA ASN A 87 -19.18 12.80 0.61
C ASN A 87 -20.35 12.15 -0.17
N TYR A 88 -20.08 11.72 -1.39
CA TYR A 88 -21.05 11.07 -2.29
C TYR A 88 -20.44 9.82 -2.89
N PHE A 89 -21.29 8.85 -3.21
CA PHE A 89 -20.91 7.66 -3.94
C PHE A 89 -22.07 7.18 -4.82
N PHE A 90 -21.74 6.43 -5.88
CA PHE A 90 -22.76 5.72 -6.64
C PHE A 90 -22.85 4.27 -6.18
N SER A 91 -24.08 3.80 -6.03
CA SER A 91 -24.38 2.38 -5.89
C SER A 91 -25.14 1.90 -7.15
N VAL A 92 -24.85 0.68 -7.58
CA VAL A 92 -25.55 0.02 -8.68
C VAL A 92 -26.44 -1.06 -8.08
N ILE A 93 -27.72 -1.00 -8.41
CA ILE A 93 -28.77 -1.85 -7.83
C ILE A 93 -29.63 -2.49 -8.93
N ASP A 94 -30.30 -3.60 -8.62
CA ASP A 94 -31.16 -4.33 -9.58
C ASP A 94 -32.62 -3.86 -9.59
N LYS A 95 -33.09 -3.29 -8.48
CA LYS A 95 -34.49 -2.89 -8.30
C LYS A 95 -34.63 -1.38 -8.35
N GLU A 96 -35.83 -0.94 -8.71
CA GLU A 96 -36.20 0.46 -8.61
C GLU A 96 -36.40 0.84 -7.14
N ASP A 97 -35.72 1.88 -6.70
CA ASP A 97 -35.79 2.39 -5.32
C ASP A 97 -36.88 3.46 -5.21
N LYS A 98 -38.17 3.02 -5.35
CA LYS A 98 -39.34 3.91 -5.36
C LYS A 98 -39.49 4.74 -4.08
N PHE A 99 -39.05 4.19 -2.95
CA PHE A 99 -39.24 4.79 -1.63
C PHE A 99 -37.94 5.26 -0.98
N GLY A 100 -36.83 5.17 -1.69
CA GLY A 100 -35.51 5.53 -1.15
C GLY A 100 -34.95 4.57 -0.07
N LEU A 101 -35.57 3.39 0.08
CA LEU A 101 -35.16 2.43 1.12
C LEU A 101 -33.82 1.77 0.84
N ILE A 102 -33.53 1.46 -0.43
CA ILE A 102 -32.26 0.87 -0.83
C ILE A 102 -31.15 1.92 -0.66
N LYS A 103 -31.42 3.15 -1.10
CA LYS A 103 -30.52 4.29 -0.89
C LYS A 103 -30.17 4.45 0.58
N LYS A 104 -31.20 4.55 1.45
CA LYS A 104 -31.02 4.70 2.90
C LYS A 104 -30.25 3.53 3.51
N GLY A 105 -30.51 2.30 3.07
CA GLY A 105 -29.76 1.12 3.52
C GLY A 105 -28.28 1.19 3.17
N ASN A 106 -27.94 1.55 1.91
CA ASN A 106 -26.58 1.70 1.45
C ASN A 106 -25.84 2.83 2.17
N GLU A 107 -26.49 3.98 2.39
CA GLU A 107 -25.95 5.10 3.17
C GLU A 107 -25.69 4.68 4.61
N SER A 108 -26.62 3.98 5.26
CA SER A 108 -26.45 3.50 6.64
C SER A 108 -25.29 2.50 6.81
N VAL A 109 -25.07 1.62 5.84
CA VAL A 109 -23.95 0.66 5.88
C VAL A 109 -22.62 1.39 5.74
N VAL A 110 -22.52 2.36 4.83
CA VAL A 110 -21.31 3.18 4.67
C VAL A 110 -21.04 3.99 5.93
N ASP A 111 -22.07 4.66 6.49
CA ASP A 111 -21.94 5.46 7.71
C ASP A 111 -21.47 4.60 8.91
N ALA A 112 -21.99 3.39 9.05
CA ALA A 112 -21.56 2.47 10.12
C ALA A 112 -20.07 2.11 9.99
N ARG A 113 -19.63 1.74 8.78
CA ARG A 113 -18.22 1.40 8.50
C ARG A 113 -17.28 2.60 8.68
N LEU A 114 -17.70 3.78 8.24
CA LEU A 114 -16.91 5.00 8.41
C LEU A 114 -16.89 5.45 9.87
N SER A 115 -17.91 5.16 10.66
CA SER A 115 -17.92 5.42 12.11
C SER A 115 -16.88 4.57 12.84
N ASP A 116 -16.75 3.29 12.49
CA ASP A 116 -15.70 2.41 13.01
C ASP A 116 -14.30 2.92 12.64
N ALA A 117 -14.12 3.28 11.35
CA ALA A 117 -12.86 3.84 10.88
C ALA A 117 -12.52 5.17 11.57
N GLU A 118 -13.49 6.07 11.80
CA GLU A 118 -13.32 7.33 12.52
C GLU A 118 -12.87 7.09 13.96
N TYR A 119 -13.50 6.14 14.64
CA TYR A 119 -13.15 5.77 16.01
C TYR A 119 -11.69 5.32 16.11
N PHE A 120 -11.27 4.36 15.26
CA PHE A 120 -9.89 3.90 15.26
C PHE A 120 -8.90 4.97 14.80
N TRP A 121 -9.27 5.80 13.82
CA TRP A 121 -8.47 6.94 13.39
C TRP A 121 -8.18 7.90 14.56
N LYS A 122 -9.19 8.34 15.29
CA LYS A 122 -9.05 9.23 16.43
C LYS A 122 -8.25 8.60 17.58
N LYS A 123 -8.51 7.33 17.88
CA LYS A 123 -7.78 6.56 18.89
C LYS A 123 -6.31 6.44 18.55
N ASN A 124 -5.97 5.98 17.34
CA ASN A 124 -4.58 5.75 16.95
C ASN A 124 -3.80 7.06 16.76
N LYS A 125 -4.44 8.12 16.27
CA LYS A 125 -3.83 9.45 16.13
C LYS A 125 -3.31 10.01 17.45
N SER A 126 -3.94 9.67 18.57
CA SER A 126 -3.52 10.10 19.92
C SER A 126 -2.34 9.30 20.49
N GLN A 127 -1.96 8.20 19.85
CA GLN A 127 -0.90 7.27 20.31
C GLN A 127 0.46 7.66 19.75
N SER A 128 1.44 7.92 20.61
CA SER A 128 2.79 8.29 20.18
C SER A 128 3.49 7.14 19.47
N MET A 129 3.82 7.29 18.19
CA MET A 129 4.55 6.27 17.42
C MET A 129 5.85 5.87 18.09
N LEU A 130 6.62 6.83 18.59
CA LEU A 130 7.92 6.53 19.25
C LEU A 130 7.76 5.67 20.51
N LYS A 131 6.70 5.88 21.29
CA LYS A 131 6.42 5.04 22.47
C LYS A 131 5.98 3.62 22.12
N TYR A 132 5.52 3.40 20.88
CA TYR A 132 5.10 2.09 20.40
C TYR A 132 6.23 1.28 19.77
N VAL A 133 7.35 1.89 19.39
CA VAL A 133 8.50 1.19 18.79
C VAL A 133 8.93 -0.05 19.59
N PRO A 134 9.11 0.00 20.92
CA PRO A 134 9.51 -1.20 21.69
C PRO A 134 8.50 -2.33 21.59
N LYS A 135 7.20 -2.03 21.42
CA LYS A 135 6.14 -3.05 21.32
C LYS A 135 6.22 -3.90 20.05
N LEU A 136 7.00 -3.48 19.04
CA LEU A 136 7.28 -4.27 17.84
C LEU A 136 8.01 -5.58 18.14
N GLU A 137 8.61 -5.70 19.32
CA GLU A 137 9.23 -6.97 19.77
C GLU A 137 8.19 -8.10 19.93
N ASN A 138 6.93 -7.75 20.23
CA ASN A 138 5.84 -8.71 20.40
C ASN A 138 5.20 -9.14 19.07
N VAL A 139 5.62 -8.57 17.94
CA VAL A 139 5.09 -8.89 16.62
C VAL A 139 6.11 -9.72 15.86
N ASN A 140 5.81 -11.01 15.68
CA ASN A 140 6.70 -11.89 14.92
C ASN A 140 6.82 -11.44 13.48
N TYR A 141 8.04 -11.27 12.95
CA TYR A 141 8.27 -10.97 11.55
C TYR A 141 8.23 -12.24 10.70
N PHE A 142 9.14 -13.15 10.99
CA PHE A 142 9.19 -14.45 10.35
C PHE A 142 10.02 -15.43 11.21
N ASN A 143 9.62 -16.71 11.21
CA ASN A 143 10.37 -17.74 11.94
C ASN A 143 11.79 -17.85 11.39
N GLY A 144 12.77 -17.66 12.27
CA GLY A 144 14.19 -17.63 11.92
C GLY A 144 14.75 -16.26 11.47
N LEU A 145 13.89 -15.20 11.37
CA LEU A 145 14.32 -13.83 11.04
C LEU A 145 14.05 -12.81 12.16
N GLY A 146 13.54 -13.27 13.30
CA GLY A 146 13.24 -12.44 14.47
C GLY A 146 11.87 -11.76 14.39
N ASN A 147 11.69 -10.71 15.18
CA ASN A 147 10.47 -9.91 15.25
C ASN A 147 10.58 -8.59 14.47
N TYR A 148 9.49 -7.80 14.48
CA TYR A 148 9.50 -6.51 13.77
C TYR A 148 10.41 -5.45 14.40
N LEU A 149 10.72 -5.52 15.70
CA LEU A 149 11.72 -4.65 16.31
C LEU A 149 13.14 -4.96 15.78
N ASP A 150 13.46 -6.24 15.63
CA ASP A 150 14.72 -6.69 15.05
C ASP A 150 14.87 -6.24 13.61
N LYS A 151 13.81 -6.42 12.80
CA LYS A 151 13.74 -5.92 11.42
C LYS A 151 13.91 -4.41 11.36
N THR A 152 13.23 -3.67 12.21
CA THR A 152 13.32 -2.20 12.29
C THR A 152 14.74 -1.74 12.56
N LYS A 153 15.46 -2.39 13.49
CA LYS A 153 16.87 -2.11 13.77
C LYS A 153 17.77 -2.37 12.56
N ARG A 154 17.56 -3.48 11.84
CA ARG A 154 18.33 -3.78 10.62
C ARG A 154 18.06 -2.76 9.51
N ILE A 155 16.80 -2.44 9.24
CA ILE A 155 16.42 -1.42 8.25
C ILE A 155 17.02 -0.07 8.60
N LYS A 156 16.96 0.35 9.86
CA LYS A 156 17.57 1.61 10.33
C LYS A 156 19.06 1.67 10.03
N ASN A 157 19.81 0.63 10.37
CA ASN A 157 21.25 0.60 10.13
C ASN A 157 21.57 0.56 8.63
N LEU A 158 20.82 -0.21 7.83
CA LEU A 158 21.01 -0.29 6.39
C LEU A 158 20.69 1.03 5.70
N SER A 159 19.60 1.70 6.10
CA SER A 159 19.21 2.99 5.57
C SER A 159 20.23 4.10 5.88
N SER A 160 20.89 4.01 7.04
CA SER A 160 21.97 4.94 7.42
C SER A 160 23.15 4.92 6.43
N VAL A 161 23.54 3.74 5.93
CA VAL A 161 24.57 3.64 4.88
C VAL A 161 24.07 4.22 3.55
N ILE A 162 22.80 3.97 3.21
CA ILE A 162 22.18 4.49 1.97
C ILE A 162 22.04 6.01 2.02
N SER A 163 21.87 6.61 3.21
CA SER A 163 21.77 8.07 3.35
C SER A 163 22.99 8.81 2.83
N ASP A 164 24.17 8.25 3.05
CA ASP A 164 25.44 8.83 2.59
C ASP A 164 25.53 8.81 1.06
N GLU A 165 25.09 7.71 0.41
CA GLU A 165 25.09 7.61 -1.05
C GLU A 165 24.04 8.54 -1.72
N LEU A 166 22.96 8.86 -1.03
CA LEU A 166 21.89 9.75 -1.54
C LEU A 166 22.04 11.21 -1.11
N LEU A 167 23.03 11.52 -0.29
CA LEU A 167 23.31 12.86 0.27
C LEU A 167 22.09 13.46 0.98
N ILE A 168 21.45 12.69 1.86
CA ILE A 168 20.28 13.09 2.65
C ILE A 168 20.58 13.03 4.16
N SER A 169 19.76 13.73 4.98
CA SER A 169 19.93 13.71 6.44
C SER A 169 19.73 12.31 6.98
N LYS A 170 20.77 11.82 7.64
CA LYS A 170 20.79 10.53 8.32
C LYS A 170 19.77 10.49 9.45
N GLU A 171 19.68 11.56 10.25
CA GLU A 171 18.79 11.65 11.40
C GLU A 171 17.33 11.50 10.99
N LYS A 172 16.91 12.20 9.92
CA LYS A 172 15.54 12.10 9.39
C LYS A 172 15.24 10.70 8.87
N LEU A 173 16.20 10.08 8.17
CA LEU A 173 16.01 8.73 7.63
C LEU A 173 16.01 7.68 8.75
N GLU A 174 16.84 7.80 9.75
CA GLU A 174 16.84 6.93 10.92
C GLU A 174 15.53 7.03 11.70
N LEU A 175 14.98 8.25 11.85
CA LEU A 175 13.69 8.47 12.47
C LEU A 175 12.58 7.78 11.67
N ALA A 176 12.53 8.00 10.35
CA ALA A 176 11.56 7.36 9.47
C ALA A 176 11.65 5.83 9.55
N SER A 177 12.87 5.28 9.51
CA SER A 177 13.11 3.84 9.62
C SER A 177 12.64 3.27 10.97
N THR A 178 12.83 4.02 12.05
CA THR A 178 12.45 3.61 13.40
C THR A 178 10.93 3.47 13.56
N ILE A 179 10.14 4.39 12.94
CA ILE A 179 8.69 4.39 13.10
C ILE A 179 7.94 3.70 11.96
N ALA A 180 8.62 3.32 10.87
CA ALA A 180 7.98 2.84 9.63
C ALA A 180 7.08 1.61 9.80
N LYS A 181 7.31 0.79 10.82
CA LYS A 181 6.54 -0.45 11.07
C LYS A 181 5.59 -0.33 12.27
N VAL A 182 5.52 0.83 12.91
CA VAL A 182 4.71 1.03 14.12
C VAL A 182 3.21 0.97 13.82
N ASP A 183 2.82 1.35 12.63
CA ASP A 183 1.43 1.31 12.18
C ASP A 183 0.82 -0.11 12.20
N LEU A 184 1.65 -1.15 12.12
CA LEU A 184 1.23 -2.55 12.30
C LEU A 184 0.60 -2.85 13.68
N LEU A 185 0.86 -1.99 14.67
CA LEU A 185 0.32 -2.10 16.02
C LEU A 185 -1.00 -1.34 16.21
N PHE A 186 -1.47 -0.65 15.17
CA PHE A 186 -2.62 0.23 15.26
C PHE A 186 -3.88 -0.45 14.73
N ASP A 187 -4.98 -0.28 15.47
CA ASP A 187 -6.26 -0.93 15.18
C ASP A 187 -6.76 -0.63 13.76
N LEU A 188 -6.54 0.61 13.30
CA LEU A 188 -6.97 1.01 11.96
C LEU A 188 -6.24 0.22 10.85
N VAL A 189 -4.96 -0.13 11.05
CA VAL A 189 -4.21 -0.96 10.09
C VAL A 189 -4.65 -2.42 10.17
N ASN A 190 -5.07 -2.90 11.35
CA ASN A 190 -5.66 -4.24 11.48
C ASN A 190 -6.97 -4.35 10.71
N GLU A 191 -7.80 -3.31 10.73
CA GLU A 191 -9.06 -3.24 9.95
C GLU A 191 -8.80 -3.03 8.45
N PHE A 192 -7.75 -2.29 8.09
CA PHE A 192 -7.38 -1.94 6.72
C PHE A 192 -5.92 -2.32 6.42
N PRO A 193 -5.58 -3.62 6.31
CA PRO A 193 -4.20 -4.07 6.11
C PRO A 193 -3.53 -3.55 4.84
N GLU A 194 -4.32 -3.25 3.81
CA GLU A 194 -3.84 -2.68 2.55
C GLU A 194 -3.30 -1.26 2.69
N MET A 195 -3.63 -0.62 3.82
CA MET A 195 -3.22 0.76 4.13
C MET A 195 -1.93 0.84 4.94
N GLN A 196 -1.25 -0.28 5.15
CA GLN A 196 0.08 -0.31 5.80
C GLN A 196 1.04 0.67 5.11
N GLY A 197 1.81 1.39 5.90
CA GLY A 197 2.68 2.46 5.45
C GLY A 197 1.93 3.76 5.19
N VAL A 198 0.87 3.76 4.38
CA VAL A 198 0.08 4.97 4.10
C VAL A 198 -0.48 5.56 5.39
N LEU A 199 -1.14 4.74 6.20
CA LEU A 199 -1.63 5.17 7.52
C LEU A 199 -0.49 5.56 8.47
N GLY A 200 0.63 4.84 8.43
CA GLY A 200 1.83 5.21 9.16
C GLY A 200 2.30 6.63 8.84
N GLY A 201 2.29 7.03 7.56
CA GLY A 201 2.58 8.39 7.12
C GLY A 201 1.62 9.44 7.68
N TYR A 202 0.32 9.16 7.63
CA TYR A 202 -0.71 10.05 8.22
C TYR A 202 -0.59 10.18 9.73
N PHE A 203 -0.28 9.09 10.44
CA PHE A 203 -0.04 9.15 11.88
C PHE A 203 1.22 9.95 12.21
N ALA A 204 2.29 9.78 11.43
CA ALA A 204 3.49 10.58 11.57
C ALA A 204 3.23 12.08 11.35
N GLU A 205 2.48 12.43 10.30
CA GLU A 205 2.07 13.81 10.02
C GLU A 205 1.25 14.40 11.17
N SER A 206 0.30 13.64 11.70
CA SER A 206 -0.55 14.09 12.82
C SER A 206 0.23 14.34 14.12
N GLN A 207 1.42 13.76 14.25
CA GLN A 207 2.33 13.94 15.39
C GLN A 207 3.42 14.99 15.13
N GLY A 208 3.33 15.72 14.01
CA GLY A 208 4.22 16.84 13.69
C GLY A 208 5.61 16.44 13.18
N PHE A 209 5.78 15.20 12.71
CA PHE A 209 7.03 14.82 12.05
C PHE A 209 7.20 15.57 10.73
N GLU A 210 8.45 15.79 10.33
CA GLU A 210 8.76 16.49 9.10
C GLU A 210 8.24 15.73 7.87
N LYS A 211 7.87 16.49 6.83
CA LYS A 211 7.25 15.96 5.61
C LYS A 211 8.04 14.82 4.95
N GLU A 212 9.37 14.92 4.94
CA GLU A 212 10.23 13.89 4.38
C GLU A 212 10.14 12.58 5.16
N VAL A 213 10.04 12.65 6.50
CA VAL A 213 9.84 11.50 7.38
C VAL A 213 8.47 10.86 7.11
N CYS A 214 7.41 11.66 7.10
CA CYS A 214 6.04 11.19 6.84
C CYS A 214 5.93 10.50 5.47
N LEU A 215 6.53 11.12 4.45
CA LEU A 215 6.51 10.58 3.09
C LEU A 215 7.31 9.28 2.98
N ALA A 216 8.48 9.20 3.62
CA ALA A 216 9.27 7.98 3.65
C ALA A 216 8.50 6.83 4.32
N VAL A 217 7.86 7.08 5.45
CA VAL A 217 7.01 6.11 6.14
C VAL A 217 5.83 5.69 5.25
N SER A 218 5.16 6.64 4.60
CA SER A 218 4.01 6.35 3.73
C SER A 218 4.37 5.49 2.53
N GLU A 219 5.55 5.67 1.95
CA GLU A 219 5.94 5.10 0.66
C GLU A 219 6.89 3.90 0.75
N HIS A 220 7.33 3.48 1.94
CA HIS A 220 8.39 2.47 2.05
C HIS A 220 8.04 1.09 1.50
N TYR A 221 6.77 0.77 1.33
CA TYR A 221 6.35 -0.46 0.64
C TYR A 221 6.37 -0.33 -0.89
N LEU A 222 6.40 0.90 -1.43
CA LEU A 222 6.43 1.14 -2.86
C LEU A 222 7.85 0.96 -3.45
N PRO A 223 7.96 0.54 -4.72
CA PRO A 223 6.90 -0.02 -5.53
C PRO A 223 6.55 -1.44 -5.08
N SER A 224 5.27 -1.78 -5.09
CA SER A 224 4.75 -3.09 -4.65
C SER A 224 4.67 -4.12 -5.79
N GLY A 225 5.16 -3.79 -6.97
CA GLY A 225 5.17 -4.64 -8.15
C GLY A 225 5.41 -3.84 -9.42
N LEU A 226 5.27 -4.52 -10.57
CA LEU A 226 5.61 -3.97 -11.89
C LEU A 226 4.82 -2.70 -12.22
N ASN A 227 3.51 -2.73 -12.03
CA ASN A 227 2.60 -1.62 -12.36
C ASN A 227 2.46 -0.58 -11.25
N SER A 228 3.12 -0.79 -10.11
CA SER A 228 3.12 0.15 -9.00
C SER A 228 3.94 1.40 -9.33
N ARG A 229 3.50 2.57 -8.86
CA ARG A 229 4.32 3.79 -8.95
C ARG A 229 5.62 3.64 -8.16
N THR A 230 6.65 4.35 -8.59
CA THR A 230 7.96 4.38 -7.91
C THR A 230 8.12 5.70 -7.16
N PRO A 231 8.47 5.69 -5.88
CA PRO A 231 8.78 6.89 -5.11
C PRO A 231 9.87 7.72 -5.79
N LYS A 232 9.76 9.06 -5.68
CA LYS A 232 10.73 10.01 -6.25
C LYS A 232 11.53 10.75 -5.19
N ASN A 233 11.04 10.77 -3.94
CA ASN A 233 11.74 11.36 -2.82
C ASN A 233 12.89 10.45 -2.37
N ASN A 234 14.09 11.01 -2.14
CA ASN A 234 15.27 10.22 -1.76
C ASN A 234 15.10 9.48 -0.42
N TYR A 235 14.37 10.04 0.55
CA TYR A 235 14.08 9.36 1.82
C TYR A 235 13.18 8.14 1.63
N SER A 236 12.15 8.27 0.79
CA SER A 236 11.28 7.14 0.43
C SER A 236 12.03 6.06 -0.34
N ILE A 237 12.92 6.46 -1.26
CA ILE A 237 13.79 5.52 -2.02
C ILE A 237 14.70 4.76 -1.05
N ALA A 238 15.38 5.47 -0.15
CA ALA A 238 16.32 4.88 0.79
C ALA A 238 15.64 3.86 1.73
N LEU A 239 14.52 4.26 2.34
CA LEU A 239 13.80 3.40 3.28
C LEU A 239 13.19 2.18 2.58
N SER A 240 12.60 2.37 1.40
CA SER A 240 12.05 1.28 0.61
C SER A 240 13.13 0.29 0.13
N LEU A 241 14.27 0.80 -0.30
CA LEU A 241 15.41 -0.03 -0.71
C LEU A 241 15.91 -0.87 0.47
N SER A 242 16.06 -0.25 1.66
CA SER A 242 16.50 -0.91 2.88
C SER A 242 15.54 -2.03 3.30
N ASP A 243 14.24 -1.78 3.32
CA ASP A 243 13.22 -2.78 3.69
C ASP A 243 13.19 -3.96 2.72
N LYS A 244 13.27 -3.68 1.41
CA LYS A 244 13.31 -4.72 0.38
C LYS A 244 14.57 -5.56 0.44
N LEU A 245 15.72 -4.91 0.64
CA LEU A 245 17.00 -5.60 0.70
C LEU A 245 17.11 -6.46 1.97
N ASP A 246 16.72 -5.93 3.14
CA ASP A 246 16.65 -6.72 4.39
C ASP A 246 15.78 -7.97 4.19
N THR A 247 14.60 -7.81 3.59
CA THR A 247 13.70 -8.93 3.31
C THR A 247 14.36 -9.97 2.37
N LEU A 248 14.91 -9.53 1.25
CA LEU A 248 15.54 -10.45 0.28
C LEU A 248 16.71 -11.21 0.91
N VAL A 249 17.60 -10.52 1.62
CA VAL A 249 18.76 -11.16 2.29
C VAL A 249 18.28 -12.16 3.34
N GLY A 250 17.27 -11.83 4.14
CA GLY A 250 16.74 -12.73 5.16
C GLY A 250 16.17 -14.01 4.58
N PHE A 251 15.29 -13.91 3.58
CA PHE A 251 14.68 -15.08 2.97
C PHE A 251 15.68 -15.94 2.18
N PHE A 252 16.62 -15.32 1.46
CA PHE A 252 17.70 -16.06 0.79
C PHE A 252 18.67 -16.69 1.80
N GLY A 253 18.90 -16.04 2.93
CA GLY A 253 19.69 -16.60 4.05
C GLY A 253 19.07 -17.84 4.66
N LEU A 254 17.76 -17.95 4.71
CA LEU A 254 17.02 -19.14 5.13
C LEU A 254 16.83 -20.16 4.00
N ASN A 255 17.41 -19.95 2.81
CA ASN A 255 17.21 -20.77 1.60
C ASN A 255 15.74 -20.87 1.13
N LEU A 256 14.90 -19.87 1.50
CA LEU A 256 13.51 -19.78 1.08
C LEU A 256 13.39 -19.07 -0.27
N VAL A 257 14.01 -19.65 -1.29
CA VAL A 257 14.09 -19.09 -2.64
C VAL A 257 12.83 -19.46 -3.44
N PRO A 258 12.25 -18.53 -4.25
CA PRO A 258 11.11 -18.85 -5.11
C PRO A 258 11.45 -19.93 -6.14
N THR A 259 10.57 -20.90 -6.31
CA THR A 259 10.66 -21.89 -7.38
C THR A 259 9.93 -21.41 -8.65
N SER A 260 10.06 -22.11 -9.79
CA SER A 260 9.39 -21.73 -11.05
C SER A 260 7.89 -21.45 -10.88
N SER A 261 7.19 -22.22 -10.04
CA SER A 261 5.72 -22.17 -9.85
C SER A 261 5.27 -21.53 -8.56
N LYS A 262 6.13 -21.39 -7.54
CA LYS A 262 5.73 -20.92 -6.20
C LYS A 262 6.57 -19.75 -5.72
N ASP A 263 5.91 -18.71 -5.22
CA ASP A 263 6.51 -17.55 -4.56
C ASP A 263 5.63 -17.06 -3.39
N PRO A 264 5.54 -17.85 -2.32
CA PRO A 264 4.62 -17.55 -1.21
C PRO A 264 4.97 -16.25 -0.47
N TYR A 265 6.21 -15.81 -0.58
CA TYR A 265 6.73 -14.61 0.09
C TYR A 265 6.83 -13.40 -0.84
N ALA A 266 6.34 -13.51 -2.06
CA ALA A 266 6.34 -12.44 -3.06
C ALA A 266 7.74 -11.86 -3.37
N LEU A 267 8.80 -12.65 -3.24
CA LEU A 267 10.19 -12.20 -3.43
C LEU A 267 10.44 -11.69 -4.86
N ARG A 268 9.72 -12.23 -5.87
CA ARG A 268 9.80 -11.70 -7.24
C ARG A 268 9.29 -10.26 -7.32
N ARG A 269 8.16 -9.97 -6.68
CA ARG A 269 7.60 -8.60 -6.64
C ARG A 269 8.51 -7.65 -5.88
N ILE A 270 9.08 -8.10 -4.76
CA ILE A 270 10.03 -7.32 -3.95
C ILE A 270 11.26 -6.99 -4.78
N THR A 271 11.82 -7.97 -5.52
CA THR A 271 12.98 -7.77 -6.38
C THR A 271 12.69 -6.83 -7.55
N ILE A 272 11.53 -6.94 -8.20
CA ILE A 272 11.10 -5.98 -9.22
C ILE A 272 10.99 -4.57 -8.62
N GLY A 273 10.46 -4.45 -7.41
CA GLY A 273 10.40 -3.18 -6.69
C GLY A 273 11.78 -2.57 -6.44
N LEU A 274 12.75 -3.38 -6.02
CA LEU A 274 14.14 -2.97 -5.84
C LEU A 274 14.77 -2.49 -7.16
N ILE A 275 14.59 -3.24 -8.24
CA ILE A 275 15.07 -2.89 -9.60
C ILE A 275 14.47 -1.55 -10.05
N LYS A 276 13.15 -1.36 -9.89
CA LYS A 276 12.46 -0.12 -10.25
C LYS A 276 12.98 1.08 -9.46
N LEU A 277 13.22 0.93 -8.16
CA LEU A 277 13.79 2.00 -7.33
C LEU A 277 15.13 2.50 -7.90
N ILE A 278 15.97 1.59 -8.36
CA ILE A 278 17.28 1.92 -8.91
C ILE A 278 17.16 2.52 -10.31
N ILE A 279 16.52 1.82 -11.23
CA ILE A 279 16.50 2.18 -12.65
C ILE A 279 15.65 3.43 -12.91
N GLU A 280 14.40 3.47 -12.40
CA GLU A 280 13.48 4.56 -12.70
C GLU A 280 13.87 5.87 -12.01
N ASN A 281 14.71 5.81 -10.96
CA ASN A 281 15.29 6.97 -10.31
C ASN A 281 16.73 7.26 -10.75
N LYS A 282 17.28 6.49 -11.69
CA LYS A 282 18.65 6.66 -12.21
C LYS A 282 19.69 6.69 -11.08
N LYS A 283 19.52 5.82 -10.08
CA LYS A 283 20.43 5.70 -8.94
C LYS A 283 21.46 4.59 -9.21
N SER A 284 22.59 4.69 -8.54
CA SER A 284 23.62 3.66 -8.53
C SER A 284 23.92 3.30 -7.08
N PHE A 285 23.95 2.03 -6.77
CA PHE A 285 24.25 1.53 -5.43
C PHE A 285 25.23 0.36 -5.51
N LYS A 286 26.11 0.27 -4.53
CA LYS A 286 27.05 -0.83 -4.37
C LYS A 286 26.34 -2.06 -3.77
N LEU A 287 25.53 -2.73 -4.59
CA LEU A 287 24.62 -3.79 -4.13
C LEU A 287 25.35 -4.91 -3.39
N LYS A 288 26.57 -5.28 -3.79
CA LYS A 288 27.37 -6.28 -3.09
C LYS A 288 27.65 -5.87 -1.66
N GLU A 289 28.17 -4.65 -1.44
CA GLU A 289 28.48 -4.12 -0.11
C GLU A 289 27.25 -4.06 0.77
N MET A 290 26.10 -3.68 0.20
CA MET A 290 24.82 -3.64 0.91
C MET A 290 24.31 -5.03 1.30
N ILE A 291 24.43 -6.03 0.44
CA ILE A 291 24.08 -7.43 0.76
C ILE A 291 24.96 -7.96 1.87
N ASP A 292 26.28 -7.76 1.76
CA ASP A 292 27.24 -8.19 2.76
C ASP A 292 26.96 -7.52 4.12
N TYR A 293 26.67 -6.22 4.12
CA TYR A 293 26.31 -5.49 5.34
C TYR A 293 24.98 -5.96 5.93
N SER A 294 23.97 -6.22 5.10
CA SER A 294 22.70 -6.77 5.57
C SER A 294 22.88 -8.15 6.22
N CYS A 295 23.71 -9.03 5.64
CA CYS A 295 24.07 -10.30 6.28
C CYS A 295 24.76 -10.09 7.64
N GLN A 296 25.63 -9.08 7.75
CA GLN A 296 26.26 -8.75 9.02
C GLN A 296 25.26 -8.28 10.07
N LEU A 297 24.24 -7.50 9.68
CA LEU A 297 23.18 -7.05 10.59
C LEU A 297 22.36 -8.22 11.15
N TYR A 298 22.08 -9.23 10.34
CA TYR A 298 21.47 -10.48 10.80
C TYR A 298 22.39 -11.24 11.78
N ASN A 299 23.69 -11.34 11.45
CA ASN A 299 24.66 -11.99 12.32
C ASN A 299 24.77 -11.30 13.69
N ASN A 300 24.69 -9.97 13.75
CA ASN A 300 24.67 -9.20 15.00
C ASN A 300 23.45 -9.52 15.88
N GLN A 301 22.41 -10.13 15.30
CA GLN A 301 21.21 -10.63 16.00
C GLN A 301 21.25 -12.16 16.18
N SER A 302 22.43 -12.78 16.09
CA SER A 302 22.65 -14.23 16.22
C SER A 302 21.98 -15.08 15.13
N ILE A 303 21.66 -14.47 13.97
CA ILE A 303 21.11 -15.15 12.79
C ILE A 303 22.23 -15.25 11.74
N ASN A 304 22.85 -16.44 11.66
CA ASN A 304 24.03 -16.64 10.81
C ASN A 304 23.64 -17.18 9.43
N PHE A 305 24.11 -16.49 8.40
CA PHE A 305 23.95 -16.90 7.01
C PHE A 305 25.32 -17.20 6.37
N ASP A 306 25.34 -18.12 5.41
CA ASP A 306 26.46 -18.23 4.46
C ASP A 306 26.41 -17.04 3.48
N ARG A 307 27.19 -16.00 3.80
CA ARG A 307 27.26 -14.76 3.03
C ARG A 307 27.54 -14.98 1.54
N LYS A 308 28.44 -15.92 1.23
CA LYS A 308 28.81 -16.23 -0.15
C LYS A 308 27.64 -16.82 -0.91
N SER A 309 26.94 -17.78 -0.29
CA SER A 309 25.74 -18.38 -0.86
C SER A 309 24.63 -17.35 -1.06
N VAL A 310 24.33 -16.53 -0.04
CA VAL A 310 23.31 -15.45 -0.13
C VAL A 310 23.64 -14.51 -1.28
N TYR A 311 24.87 -13.99 -1.33
CA TYR A 311 25.27 -13.06 -2.39
C TYR A 311 25.14 -13.68 -3.77
N THR A 312 25.64 -14.91 -3.96
CA THR A 312 25.59 -15.58 -5.26
C THR A 312 24.15 -15.82 -5.73
N ASN A 313 23.32 -16.42 -4.87
CA ASN A 313 21.95 -16.77 -5.21
C ASN A 313 21.06 -15.54 -5.43
N LEU A 314 21.19 -14.54 -4.56
CA LEU A 314 20.43 -13.29 -4.67
C LEU A 314 20.86 -12.48 -5.90
N SER A 315 22.17 -12.44 -6.23
CA SER A 315 22.64 -11.74 -7.43
C SER A 315 22.11 -12.39 -8.71
N ILE A 316 22.16 -13.72 -8.81
CA ILE A 316 21.57 -14.45 -9.95
C ILE A 316 20.07 -14.14 -10.07
N PHE A 317 19.37 -14.17 -8.96
CA PHE A 317 17.93 -13.90 -8.92
C PHE A 317 17.58 -12.46 -9.35
N ILE A 318 18.35 -11.46 -8.88
CA ILE A 318 18.17 -10.06 -9.28
C ILE A 318 18.43 -9.88 -10.77
N ILE A 319 19.51 -10.46 -11.30
CA ILE A 319 19.87 -10.38 -12.73
C ILE A 319 18.77 -11.00 -13.61
N ASP A 320 18.24 -12.14 -13.21
CA ASP A 320 17.17 -12.80 -13.95
C ASP A 320 15.88 -11.94 -13.94
N ARG A 321 15.52 -11.36 -12.83
CA ARG A 321 14.36 -10.42 -12.73
C ARG A 321 14.61 -9.14 -13.51
N LEU A 322 15.85 -8.64 -13.55
CA LEU A 322 16.22 -7.48 -14.36
C LEU A 322 16.01 -7.75 -15.84
N LYS A 323 16.48 -8.90 -16.34
CA LYS A 323 16.26 -9.31 -17.74
C LYS A 323 14.77 -9.36 -18.10
N ASN A 324 13.93 -9.89 -17.20
CA ASN A 324 12.48 -9.91 -17.43
C ASN A 324 11.88 -8.49 -17.42
N TYR A 325 12.29 -7.64 -16.48
CA TYR A 325 11.86 -6.25 -16.42
C TYR A 325 12.21 -5.46 -17.71
N MET A 326 13.44 -5.65 -18.22
CA MET A 326 13.89 -4.98 -19.45
C MET A 326 13.09 -5.46 -20.69
N LYS A 327 12.85 -6.77 -20.81
CA LYS A 327 11.98 -7.32 -21.88
C LYS A 327 10.58 -6.71 -21.87
N GLU A 328 9.96 -6.58 -20.69
CA GLU A 328 8.63 -5.99 -20.57
C GLU A 328 8.62 -4.48 -20.90
N LYS A 329 9.74 -3.80 -20.77
CA LYS A 329 9.91 -2.39 -21.19
C LYS A 329 10.30 -2.24 -22.66
N GLY A 330 10.50 -3.34 -23.39
CA GLY A 330 10.89 -3.32 -24.81
C GLY A 330 12.36 -3.00 -25.05
N ILE A 331 13.22 -3.27 -24.06
CA ILE A 331 14.67 -3.03 -24.10
C ILE A 331 15.42 -4.36 -24.19
#